data_b55bd206fd6689d0c8fa6f9005b45a3d
#
_entry.id   b55bd206fd6689d0c8fa6f9005b45a3d
#
_cell.length_a   1.000
_cell.length_b   1.000
_cell.length_c   1.000
_cell.angle_alpha   90.00
_cell.angle_beta   90.00
_cell.angle_gamma   90.00
#
_symmetry.space_group_name_H-M   'P 1'
#
loop_
_entity.id
_entity.type
_entity.pdbx_description
1 polymer ?
#
loop_
_entity_poly.entity_id
_entity_poly.type
_entity_poly.pdbx_seq_one_letter_code
_entity_poly.pdbx_strand_id
1 'polypeptide(L)'
;FFETSVLAELPGYQPLDPAYDYLFNSYYEAKGDRHPRPQRGMLTRPALDEILAYRCHVDAALLQRWNGFDDRLKALIELGIHHEQQHQELLLTDVLHLFPQNPAFPAYARHERSLELVPAALEWIDFPGGIRRIGHDGQGFAFDCEGPSYEALLQPYALADRPVSNAE
;
A
#
# COMPACT_ATOMS: atom_id res chain seq x y z
N PHE A 1 -7.11 8.29 4.97
CA PHE A 1 -7.67 8.19 3.63
C PHE A 1 -9.20 8.08 3.65
N PHE A 2 -9.78 7.00 4.18
CA PHE A 2 -11.23 6.73 4.11
C PHE A 2 -12.09 7.83 4.75
N GLU A 3 -11.71 8.34 5.90
CA GLU A 3 -12.43 9.46 6.53
C GLU A 3 -12.40 10.69 5.64
N THR A 4 -11.21 11.14 5.26
CA THR A 4 -11.00 12.40 4.53
C THR A 4 -11.51 12.34 3.08
N SER A 5 -11.37 11.19 2.41
CA SER A 5 -11.69 11.06 0.98
C SER A 5 -13.09 10.53 0.70
N VAL A 6 -13.72 9.86 1.67
CA VAL A 6 -15.04 9.25 1.49
C VAL A 6 -16.06 9.81 2.47
N LEU A 7 -15.80 9.70 3.78
CA LEU A 7 -16.81 9.98 4.80
C LEU A 7 -17.03 11.48 5.03
N ALA A 8 -15.98 12.30 4.98
CA ALA A 8 -16.07 13.74 5.25
C ALA A 8 -16.98 14.48 4.26
N GLU A 9 -17.18 13.94 3.06
CA GLU A 9 -18.08 14.49 2.04
C GLU A 9 -19.54 14.11 2.24
N LEU A 10 -19.83 13.18 3.18
CA LEU A 10 -21.17 12.63 3.35
C LEU A 10 -22.00 13.43 4.38
N PRO A 11 -23.25 13.75 4.08
CA PRO A 11 -24.13 14.44 5.02
C PRO A 11 -24.26 13.67 6.34
N GLY A 12 -24.13 14.39 7.45
CA GLY A 12 -24.33 13.84 8.79
C GLY A 12 -23.22 12.93 9.32
N TYR A 13 -22.10 12.82 8.61
CA TYR A 13 -20.90 12.20 9.18
C TYR A 13 -20.30 13.10 10.26
N GLN A 14 -19.88 12.50 11.36
CA GLN A 14 -19.17 13.19 12.44
C GLN A 14 -17.84 12.48 12.68
N PRO A 15 -16.69 13.17 12.58
CA PRO A 15 -15.40 12.59 12.89
C PRO A 15 -15.33 12.24 14.38
N LEU A 16 -14.56 11.22 14.74
CA LEU A 16 -14.31 10.85 16.13
C LEU A 16 -13.59 11.97 16.88
N ASP A 17 -12.56 12.55 16.25
CA ASP A 17 -11.84 13.73 16.72
C ASP A 17 -11.45 14.60 15.50
N PRO A 18 -11.91 15.85 15.45
CA PRO A 18 -11.57 16.75 14.34
C PRO A 18 -10.08 17.02 14.16
N ALA A 19 -9.25 16.85 15.21
CA ALA A 19 -7.82 17.03 15.14
C ALA A 19 -7.11 15.92 14.33
N TYR A 20 -7.76 14.77 14.14
CA TYR A 20 -7.17 13.63 13.44
C TYR A 20 -7.01 13.88 11.94
N ASP A 21 -7.84 14.73 11.35
CA ASP A 21 -7.68 15.10 9.94
C ASP A 21 -6.31 15.77 9.70
N TYR A 22 -5.94 16.73 10.52
CA TYR A 22 -4.61 17.35 10.47
C TYR A 22 -3.49 16.37 10.91
N LEU A 23 -3.69 15.67 12.02
CA LEU A 23 -2.66 14.83 12.63
C LEU A 23 -2.22 13.70 11.72
N PHE A 24 -3.17 13.08 10.99
CA PHE A 24 -2.91 11.96 10.09
C PHE A 24 -2.77 12.38 8.63
N ASN A 25 -2.94 13.67 8.30
CA ASN A 25 -2.65 14.16 6.96
C ASN A 25 -1.14 14.40 6.81
N SER A 26 -0.49 13.49 6.14
CA SER A 26 0.96 13.58 5.95
C SER A 26 1.39 13.83 4.52
N TYR A 27 0.46 13.74 3.57
CA TYR A 27 0.80 13.70 2.16
C TYR A 27 -0.11 14.57 1.27
N TYR A 28 -1.38 14.70 1.65
CA TYR A 28 -2.39 15.29 0.77
C TYR A 28 -2.55 16.80 1.00
N GLU A 29 -1.78 17.62 0.27
CA GLU A 29 -1.91 19.09 0.32
C GLU A 29 -3.31 19.57 -0.11
N ALA A 30 -3.92 18.86 -1.05
CA ALA A 30 -5.27 19.19 -1.53
C ALA A 30 -6.38 19.00 -0.48
N LYS A 31 -6.07 18.35 0.65
CA LYS A 31 -7.03 18.05 1.73
C LYS A 31 -6.82 18.92 2.98
N GLY A 32 -5.90 19.89 2.94
CA GLY A 32 -5.63 20.81 4.04
C GLY A 32 -4.19 20.78 4.53
N ASP A 33 -3.97 21.42 5.69
CA ASP A 33 -2.64 21.52 6.30
C ASP A 33 -2.10 20.14 6.68
N ARG A 34 -0.78 19.97 6.55
CA ARG A 34 -0.09 18.71 6.84
C ARG A 34 0.71 18.82 8.13
N HIS A 35 0.65 17.78 8.96
CA HIS A 35 1.56 17.67 10.09
C HIS A 35 3.02 17.51 9.60
N PRO A 36 3.97 18.37 10.04
CA PRO A 36 5.34 18.34 9.54
C PRO A 36 6.04 17.00 9.82
N ARG A 37 6.55 16.36 8.79
CA ARG A 37 7.25 15.04 8.90
C ARG A 37 8.37 15.02 9.94
N PRO A 38 9.26 16.04 10.04
CA PRO A 38 10.34 16.04 11.05
C PRO A 38 9.83 16.06 12.49
N GLN A 39 8.58 16.48 12.72
CA GLN A 39 8.00 16.59 14.07
C GLN A 39 7.21 15.34 14.49
N ARG A 40 7.02 14.35 13.61
CA ARG A 40 6.25 13.14 13.91
C ARG A 40 6.82 12.32 15.03
N GLY A 41 8.15 12.22 15.12
CA GLY A 41 8.81 11.54 16.23
C GLY A 41 8.57 12.14 17.61
N MET A 42 8.00 13.35 17.67
CA MET A 42 7.64 14.04 18.91
C MET A 42 6.20 13.75 19.36
N LEU A 43 5.40 13.09 18.52
CA LEU A 43 4.02 12.76 18.84
C LEU A 43 3.97 11.59 19.82
N THR A 44 3.34 11.82 20.98
CA THR A 44 3.13 10.81 22.03
C THR A 44 1.65 10.44 22.20
N ARG A 45 0.78 11.09 21.47
CA ARG A 45 -0.68 10.88 21.44
C ARG A 45 -1.17 11.04 19.99
N PRO A 46 -2.29 10.39 19.62
CA PRO A 46 -3.10 9.48 20.44
C PRO A 46 -2.38 8.18 20.82
N ALA A 47 -2.85 7.50 21.85
CA ALA A 47 -2.38 6.18 22.25
C ALA A 47 -2.93 5.09 21.31
N LEU A 48 -2.39 3.86 21.41
CA LEU A 48 -2.78 2.78 20.49
C LEU A 48 -4.28 2.44 20.55
N ASP A 49 -4.85 2.42 21.75
CA ASP A 49 -6.28 2.16 21.95
C ASP A 49 -7.17 3.24 21.34
N GLU A 50 -6.74 4.50 21.38
CA GLU A 50 -7.43 5.62 20.71
C GLU A 50 -7.37 5.47 19.19
N ILE A 51 -6.23 5.04 18.63
CA ILE A 51 -6.09 4.74 17.19
C ILE A 51 -6.99 3.57 16.77
N LEU A 52 -7.05 2.51 17.57
CA LEU A 52 -7.93 1.38 17.30
C LEU A 52 -9.40 1.77 17.37
N ALA A 53 -9.78 2.62 18.34
CA ALA A 53 -11.14 3.17 18.43
C ALA A 53 -11.47 4.04 17.20
N TYR A 54 -10.52 4.87 16.76
CA TYR A 54 -10.67 5.68 15.54
C TYR A 54 -10.87 4.78 14.30
N ARG A 55 -10.06 3.73 14.15
CA ARG A 55 -10.22 2.76 13.06
C ARG A 55 -11.61 2.12 13.09
N CYS A 56 -12.05 1.64 14.24
CA CYS A 56 -13.38 1.04 14.38
C CYS A 56 -14.51 2.04 14.05
N HIS A 57 -14.36 3.31 14.42
CA HIS A 57 -15.34 4.36 14.10
C HIS A 57 -15.47 4.55 12.58
N VAL A 58 -14.35 4.67 11.88
CA VAL A 58 -14.32 4.84 10.41
C VAL A 58 -14.90 3.61 9.70
N ASP A 59 -14.47 2.41 10.09
CA ASP A 59 -14.94 1.16 9.50
C ASP A 59 -16.44 0.97 9.69
N ALA A 60 -16.96 1.25 10.90
CA ALA A 60 -18.40 1.18 11.19
C ALA A 60 -19.20 2.19 10.35
N ALA A 61 -18.69 3.41 10.19
CA ALA A 61 -19.33 4.44 9.39
C ALA A 61 -19.39 4.08 7.89
N LEU A 62 -18.34 3.46 7.35
CA LEU A 62 -18.32 2.94 5.97
C LEU A 62 -19.33 1.82 5.78
N LEU A 63 -19.31 0.82 6.65
CA LEU A 63 -20.20 -0.34 6.58
C LEU A 63 -21.67 0.06 6.70
N GLN A 64 -21.99 0.97 7.61
CA GLN A 64 -23.37 1.47 7.79
C GLN A 64 -23.91 2.14 6.54
N ARG A 65 -23.05 2.82 5.76
CA ARG A 65 -23.44 3.61 4.59
C ARG A 65 -23.23 2.88 3.26
N TRP A 66 -22.65 1.70 3.28
CA TRP A 66 -22.23 0.95 2.09
C TRP A 66 -23.28 0.86 0.97
N ASN A 67 -24.51 0.54 1.34
CA ASN A 67 -25.61 0.38 0.38
C ASN A 67 -26.06 1.69 -0.28
N GLY A 68 -25.67 2.85 0.27
CA GLY A 68 -25.97 4.17 -0.27
C GLY A 68 -24.84 4.76 -1.12
N PHE A 69 -23.71 4.08 -1.23
CA PHE A 69 -22.57 4.56 -2.02
C PHE A 69 -22.82 4.36 -3.52
N ASP A 70 -22.57 5.42 -4.27
CA ASP A 70 -22.48 5.36 -5.74
C ASP A 70 -21.18 4.66 -6.20
N ASP A 71 -21.07 4.44 -7.51
CA ASP A 71 -19.91 3.75 -8.09
C ASP A 71 -18.61 4.55 -7.91
N ARG A 72 -18.67 5.90 -7.86
CA ARG A 72 -17.52 6.76 -7.59
C ARG A 72 -16.97 6.53 -6.18
N LEU A 73 -17.83 6.49 -5.18
CA LEU A 73 -17.43 6.25 -3.79
C LEU A 73 -16.91 4.82 -3.59
N LYS A 74 -17.54 3.84 -4.24
CA LYS A 74 -17.04 2.45 -4.22
C LYS A 74 -15.66 2.32 -4.84
N ALA A 75 -15.40 2.97 -5.98
CA ALA A 75 -14.08 3.01 -6.60
C ALA A 75 -13.03 3.69 -5.70
N LEU A 76 -13.39 4.76 -4.97
CA LEU A 76 -12.50 5.36 -3.98
C LEU A 76 -12.20 4.43 -2.80
N ILE A 77 -13.15 3.62 -2.38
CA ILE A 77 -12.94 2.63 -1.32
C ILE A 77 -12.01 1.52 -1.83
N GLU A 78 -12.20 1.04 -3.05
CA GLU A 78 -11.30 0.06 -3.69
C GLU A 78 -9.87 0.59 -3.77
N LEU A 79 -9.69 1.83 -4.25
CA LEU A 79 -8.41 2.52 -4.25
C LEU A 79 -7.80 2.59 -2.83
N GLY A 80 -8.62 2.92 -1.82
CA GLY A 80 -8.19 2.99 -0.43
C GLY A 80 -7.72 1.64 0.12
N ILE A 81 -8.36 0.55 -0.26
CA ILE A 81 -7.96 -0.81 0.14
C ILE A 81 -6.60 -1.17 -0.48
N HIS A 82 -6.40 -0.91 -1.76
CA HIS A 82 -5.12 -1.14 -2.43
C HIS A 82 -4.01 -0.25 -1.87
N HIS A 83 -4.32 1.00 -1.55
CA HIS A 83 -3.39 1.92 -0.89
C HIS A 83 -2.99 1.42 0.52
N GLU A 84 -3.93 0.88 1.29
CA GLU A 84 -3.64 0.27 2.59
C GLU A 84 -2.72 -0.95 2.45
N GLN A 85 -2.94 -1.78 1.45
CA GLN A 85 -2.08 -2.94 1.15
C GLN A 85 -0.66 -2.52 0.79
N GLN A 86 -0.48 -1.44 0.01
CA GLN A 86 0.84 -0.86 -0.23
C GLN A 86 1.53 -0.41 1.06
N HIS A 87 0.80 0.22 1.98
CA HIS A 87 1.36 0.61 3.28
C HIS A 87 1.75 -0.58 4.14
N GLN A 88 1.02 -1.69 4.09
CA GLN A 88 1.40 -2.93 4.79
C GLN A 88 2.73 -3.49 4.25
N GLU A 89 2.93 -3.48 2.94
CA GLU A 89 4.18 -3.90 2.30
C GLU A 89 5.33 -2.96 2.67
N LEU A 90 5.13 -1.64 2.59
CA LEU A 90 6.12 -0.63 2.99
C LEU A 90 6.51 -0.76 4.46
N LEU A 91 5.56 -1.05 5.35
CA LEU A 91 5.83 -1.27 6.77
C LEU A 91 6.81 -2.43 6.99
N LEU A 92 6.64 -3.54 6.29
CA LEU A 92 7.55 -4.68 6.37
C LEU A 92 8.94 -4.33 5.83
N THR A 93 9.02 -3.57 4.75
CA THR A 93 10.28 -3.06 4.20
C THR A 93 11.01 -2.15 5.21
N ASP A 94 10.27 -1.23 5.84
CA ASP A 94 10.82 -0.31 6.84
C ASP A 94 11.29 -1.07 8.10
N VAL A 95 10.57 -2.07 8.55
CA VAL A 95 10.95 -2.93 9.68
C VAL A 95 12.23 -3.70 9.37
N LEU A 96 12.35 -4.25 8.16
CA LEU A 96 13.58 -4.94 7.70
C LEU A 96 14.78 -4.00 7.64
N HIS A 97 14.58 -2.71 7.35
CA HIS A 97 15.64 -1.71 7.41
C HIS A 97 15.96 -1.27 8.86
N LEU A 98 14.93 -1.11 9.69
CA LEU A 98 15.06 -0.57 11.06
C LEU A 98 15.74 -1.56 12.02
N PHE A 99 15.36 -2.83 11.99
CA PHE A 99 15.80 -3.81 12.98
C PHE A 99 17.31 -4.07 12.97
N PRO A 100 18.01 -4.16 11.84
CA PRO A 100 19.46 -4.29 11.81
C PRO A 100 20.24 -3.08 12.35
N GLN A 101 19.61 -1.90 12.47
CA GLN A 101 20.24 -0.73 13.10
C GLN A 101 20.37 -0.90 14.61
N ASN A 102 19.60 -1.81 15.21
CA ASN A 102 19.68 -2.11 16.63
C ASN A 102 20.77 -3.16 16.88
N PRO A 103 21.76 -2.91 17.76
CA PRO A 103 22.81 -3.88 18.07
C PRO A 103 22.31 -5.22 18.63
N ALA A 104 21.09 -5.27 19.18
CA ALA A 104 20.47 -6.49 19.66
C ALA A 104 19.86 -7.35 18.53
N PHE A 105 19.81 -6.86 17.31
CA PHE A 105 19.25 -7.54 16.13
C PHE A 105 17.89 -8.19 16.41
N PRO A 106 16.85 -7.41 16.79
CA PRO A 106 15.55 -7.98 17.10
C PRO A 106 14.96 -8.66 15.86
N ALA A 107 14.35 -9.82 16.05
CA ALA A 107 13.66 -10.52 14.98
C ALA A 107 12.20 -10.09 14.93
N TYR A 108 11.67 -9.86 13.71
CA TYR A 108 10.24 -9.58 13.49
C TYR A 108 9.38 -10.81 13.86
N ALA A 109 9.84 -12.00 13.45
CA ALA A 109 9.22 -13.26 13.79
C ALA A 109 10.30 -14.34 14.00
N ARG A 110 10.01 -15.31 14.83
CA ARG A 110 10.85 -16.52 14.90
C ARG A 110 10.43 -17.43 13.76
N HIS A 111 11.33 -17.59 12.80
CA HIS A 111 11.18 -18.60 11.75
C HIS A 111 12.01 -19.82 12.11
N GLU A 112 11.42 -21.00 12.04
CA GLU A 112 12.20 -22.21 11.87
C GLU A 112 12.93 -22.10 10.54
N ARG A 113 14.24 -22.32 10.53
CA ARG A 113 15.00 -22.33 9.29
C ARG A 113 14.34 -23.32 8.33
N SER A 114 13.81 -22.79 7.24
CA SER A 114 13.45 -23.63 6.11
C SER A 114 14.66 -24.42 5.70
N LEU A 115 14.49 -25.72 5.44
CA LEU A 115 15.54 -26.56 4.85
C LEU A 115 16.12 -25.82 3.64
N GLU A 116 17.44 -25.75 3.56
CA GLU A 116 18.11 -25.19 2.39
C GLU A 116 17.67 -25.99 1.16
N LEU A 117 16.74 -25.42 0.41
CA LEU A 117 16.40 -25.93 -0.90
C LEU A 117 17.57 -25.61 -1.81
N VAL A 118 18.28 -26.65 -2.27
CA VAL A 118 19.25 -26.46 -3.34
C VAL A 118 18.47 -25.97 -4.56
N PRO A 119 18.75 -24.77 -5.07
CA PRO A 119 18.05 -24.28 -6.24
C PRO A 119 18.22 -25.23 -7.41
N ALA A 120 17.15 -25.48 -8.17
CA ALA A 120 17.26 -26.14 -9.45
C ALA A 120 18.18 -25.33 -10.38
N ALA A 121 18.77 -25.98 -11.37
CA ALA A 121 19.54 -25.26 -12.40
C ALA A 121 18.68 -24.15 -13.02
N LEU A 122 19.27 -22.97 -13.22
CA LEU A 122 18.59 -21.85 -13.86
C LEU A 122 18.40 -22.15 -15.34
N GLU A 123 17.19 -22.02 -15.82
CA GLU A 123 16.87 -22.15 -17.25
C GLU A 123 16.48 -20.79 -17.84
N TRP A 124 16.69 -20.63 -19.13
CA TRP A 124 16.35 -19.41 -19.84
C TRP A 124 15.12 -19.64 -20.73
N ILE A 125 14.13 -18.77 -20.57
CA ILE A 125 12.91 -18.77 -21.39
C ILE A 125 13.07 -17.70 -22.47
N ASP A 126 13.07 -18.11 -23.73
CA ASP A 126 13.21 -17.22 -24.87
C ASP A 126 11.89 -16.57 -25.25
N PHE A 127 11.94 -15.27 -25.50
CA PHE A 127 10.82 -14.45 -25.98
C PHE A 127 11.18 -13.84 -27.35
N PRO A 128 10.38 -14.06 -28.41
CA PRO A 128 10.73 -13.62 -29.76
C PRO A 128 10.66 -12.11 -29.98
N GLY A 129 10.24 -11.33 -29.00
CA GLY A 129 10.04 -9.91 -29.16
C GLY A 129 8.82 -9.56 -30.00
N GLY A 130 8.91 -8.46 -30.78
CA GLY A 130 7.82 -7.95 -31.62
C GLY A 130 7.02 -6.85 -30.93
N ILE A 131 5.94 -6.42 -31.58
CA ILE A 131 5.04 -5.41 -31.00
C ILE A 131 4.23 -6.05 -29.86
N ARG A 132 4.30 -5.44 -28.70
CA ARG A 132 3.54 -5.84 -27.50
C ARG A 132 2.81 -4.66 -26.92
N ARG A 133 1.61 -4.90 -26.41
CA ARG A 133 0.88 -3.91 -25.63
C ARG A 133 1.36 -3.96 -24.19
N ILE A 134 1.72 -2.80 -23.64
CA ILE A 134 2.20 -2.61 -22.27
C ILE A 134 1.28 -1.62 -21.58
N GLY A 135 1.01 -1.84 -20.30
CA GLY A 135 0.12 -1.02 -19.49
C GLY A 135 -1.28 -1.62 -19.32
N HIS A 136 -2.05 -1.02 -18.44
CA HIS A 136 -3.39 -1.48 -18.09
C HIS A 136 -4.37 -1.36 -19.26
N ASP A 137 -5.18 -2.38 -19.47
CA ASP A 137 -6.12 -2.49 -20.59
C ASP A 137 -7.49 -1.82 -20.33
N GLY A 138 -7.67 -1.24 -19.15
CA GLY A 138 -8.92 -0.59 -18.72
C GLY A 138 -9.91 -1.52 -18.03
N GLN A 139 -9.57 -2.78 -17.76
CA GLN A 139 -10.45 -3.73 -17.07
C GLN A 139 -10.03 -3.91 -15.60
N GLY A 140 -10.95 -3.63 -14.68
CA GLY A 140 -10.70 -3.72 -13.24
C GLY A 140 -9.88 -2.57 -12.68
N PHE A 141 -9.33 -2.77 -11.48
CA PHE A 141 -8.52 -1.77 -10.80
C PHE A 141 -7.11 -1.67 -11.37
N ALA A 142 -6.61 -0.44 -11.48
CA ALA A 142 -5.20 -0.13 -11.71
C ALA A 142 -4.86 1.20 -11.05
N PHE A 143 -3.61 1.37 -10.65
CA PHE A 143 -3.10 2.69 -10.29
C PHE A 143 -2.88 3.54 -11.55
N ASP A 144 -2.94 4.85 -11.39
CA ASP A 144 -2.74 5.81 -12.48
C ASP A 144 -1.41 5.65 -13.23
N CYS A 145 -0.36 5.22 -12.51
CA CYS A 145 0.97 4.95 -13.09
C CYS A 145 1.03 3.69 -13.96
N GLU A 146 0.02 2.83 -13.95
CA GLU A 146 -0.07 1.62 -14.79
C GLU A 146 -0.68 1.90 -16.17
N GLY A 147 -1.19 3.08 -16.40
CA GLY A 147 -1.77 3.52 -17.67
C GLY A 147 -1.08 4.77 -18.25
N PRO A 148 -1.43 5.18 -19.47
CA PRO A 148 -2.27 4.44 -20.42
C PRO A 148 -1.54 3.25 -21.05
N SER A 149 -2.33 2.30 -21.58
CA SER A 149 -1.79 1.20 -22.39
C SER A 149 -1.24 1.74 -23.71
N TYR A 150 -0.07 1.24 -24.13
CA TYR A 150 0.59 1.63 -25.36
C TYR A 150 1.28 0.43 -26.03
N GLU A 151 1.60 0.57 -27.32
CA GLU A 151 2.35 -0.45 -28.05
C GLU A 151 3.86 -0.14 -28.02
N ALA A 152 4.65 -1.16 -27.74
CA ALA A 152 6.12 -1.09 -27.73
C ALA A 152 6.71 -2.20 -28.60
N LEU A 153 7.74 -1.85 -29.35
CA LEU A 153 8.55 -2.84 -30.10
C LEU A 153 9.62 -3.37 -29.15
N LEU A 154 9.52 -4.65 -28.82
CA LEU A 154 10.51 -5.36 -28.01
C LEU A 154 11.47 -6.11 -28.93
N GLN A 155 12.77 -6.05 -28.63
CA GLN A 155 13.76 -6.95 -29.22
C GLN A 155 13.59 -8.37 -28.65
N PRO A 156 14.04 -9.42 -29.36
CA PRO A 156 14.13 -10.75 -28.76
C PRO A 156 14.95 -10.73 -27.48
N TYR A 157 14.48 -11.42 -26.44
CA TYR A 157 15.15 -11.46 -25.13
C TYR A 157 14.88 -12.81 -24.45
N ALA A 158 15.68 -13.12 -23.43
CA ALA A 158 15.46 -14.27 -22.57
C ALA A 158 15.33 -13.82 -21.12
N LEU A 159 14.47 -14.47 -20.36
CA LEU A 159 14.35 -14.31 -18.90
C LEU A 159 14.67 -15.62 -18.21
N ALA A 160 15.29 -15.53 -17.05
CA ALA A 160 15.44 -16.68 -16.18
C ALA A 160 14.08 -17.18 -15.70
N ASP A 161 13.93 -18.49 -15.56
CA ASP A 161 12.72 -19.16 -15.09
C ASP A 161 12.47 -18.95 -13.57
N ARG A 162 13.46 -18.44 -12.86
CA ARG A 162 13.43 -18.17 -11.43
C ARG A 162 14.29 -16.97 -11.04
N PRO A 163 14.08 -16.37 -9.86
CA PRO A 163 15.01 -15.38 -9.30
C PRO A 163 16.39 -15.96 -9.04
N VAL A 164 17.42 -15.10 -9.09
CA VAL A 164 18.79 -15.45 -8.67
C VAL A 164 18.81 -15.73 -7.17
N SER A 165 19.48 -16.77 -6.77
CA SER A 165 19.68 -17.09 -5.36
C SER A 165 20.89 -16.35 -4.77
N ASN A 166 20.95 -16.23 -3.43
CA ASN A 166 22.10 -15.64 -2.74
C ASN A 166 23.41 -16.44 -2.93
N ALA A 167 23.35 -17.68 -3.41
CA ALA A 167 24.50 -18.52 -3.65
C ALA A 167 25.11 -18.31 -5.05
N GLU A 168 24.38 -17.74 -5.96
CA GLU A 168 24.82 -17.39 -7.32
C GLU A 168 25.42 -15.99 -7.39
#